data_0236c0cf4ce3670c783ca92627b62761
#
_entry.id   0236c0cf4ce3670c783ca92627b62761
#
_cell.length_a   1.000
_cell.length_b   1.000
_cell.length_c   1.000
_cell.angle_alpha   90.00
_cell.angle_beta   90.00
_cell.angle_gamma   90.00
#
_symmetry.space_group_name_H-M   'P 1'
#
loop_
_entity.id
_entity.type
_entity.pdbx_description
1 polymer ?
#
loop_
_entity_poly.entity_id
_entity_poly.type
_entity_poly.pdbx_seq_one_letter_code
_entity_poly.pdbx_strand_id
1 'polypeptide(L)' 'MRIDLDDVMQAIVTDEPAGFCTACGAEAYCVEPDARRYLCEECGERKVYGAQELLFMMEGI' A
#
# COMPACT_ATOMS: atom_id res chain seq x y z
N MET A 1 -3.34 -2.89 -11.56
CA MET A 1 -2.53 -2.60 -10.37
C MET A 1 -1.78 -3.86 -9.98
N ARG A 2 -0.51 -3.74 -9.61
CA ARG A 2 0.34 -4.90 -9.29
C ARG A 2 0.24 -5.34 -7.84
N ILE A 3 -0.77 -4.90 -7.17
CA ILE A 3 -0.98 -5.18 -5.74
C ILE A 3 -2.10 -6.20 -5.63
N ASP A 4 -1.83 -7.26 -4.88
CA ASP A 4 -2.81 -8.31 -4.64
C ASP A 4 -3.70 -7.88 -3.47
N LEU A 5 -5.01 -7.97 -3.67
CA LEU A 5 -5.96 -7.62 -2.61
C LEU A 5 -5.74 -8.48 -1.36
N ASP A 6 -5.38 -9.76 -1.54
CA ASP A 6 -5.11 -10.64 -0.41
C ASP A 6 -3.95 -10.13 0.44
N ASP A 7 -2.91 -9.59 -0.18
CA ASP A 7 -1.77 -9.03 0.55
C ASP A 7 -2.18 -7.80 1.34
N VAL A 8 -3.03 -6.95 0.76
CA VAL A 8 -3.54 -5.76 1.45
C VAL A 8 -4.39 -6.17 2.65
N MET A 9 -5.28 -7.12 2.46
CA MET A 9 -6.14 -7.61 3.53
C MET A 9 -5.33 -8.27 4.64
N GLN A 10 -4.29 -9.01 4.28
CA GLN A 10 -3.39 -9.64 5.25
C GLN A 10 -2.73 -8.60 6.14
N ALA A 11 -2.24 -7.52 5.53
CA ALA A 11 -1.59 -6.44 6.29
C ALA A 11 -2.56 -5.78 7.27
N ILE A 12 -3.81 -5.61 6.87
CA ILE A 12 -4.82 -5.02 7.73
C ILE A 12 -5.17 -5.96 8.88
N VAL A 13 -5.35 -7.24 8.59
CA VAL A 13 -5.74 -8.23 9.59
C VAL A 13 -4.64 -8.41 10.64
N THR A 14 -3.38 -8.41 10.22
CA THR A 14 -2.25 -8.56 11.14
C THR A 14 -1.86 -7.26 11.81
N ASP A 15 -2.51 -6.16 11.44
CA ASP A 15 -2.22 -4.83 11.99
C ASP A 15 -0.77 -4.41 11.80
N GLU A 16 -0.16 -4.81 10.70
CA GLU A 16 1.21 -4.44 10.40
C GLU A 16 1.26 -3.08 9.69
N PRO A 17 2.25 -2.22 10.05
CA PRO A 17 2.40 -0.92 9.40
C PRO A 17 3.04 -1.09 8.03
N ALA A 18 2.28 -1.55 7.06
CA ALA A 18 2.76 -1.83 5.72
C ALA A 18 1.93 -1.09 4.68
N GLY A 19 2.57 -0.79 3.57
CA GLY A 19 1.92 -0.20 2.42
C GLY A 19 2.52 -0.76 1.14
N PHE A 20 1.97 -0.34 0.01
CA PHE A 20 2.40 -0.83 -1.29
C PHE A 20 2.48 0.31 -2.27
N CYS A 21 3.45 0.22 -3.17
CA CYS A 21 3.59 1.19 -4.25
C CYS A 21 2.62 0.84 -5.38
N THR A 22 1.79 1.81 -5.77
CA THR A 22 0.83 1.59 -6.84
C THR A 22 1.48 1.63 -8.23
N ALA A 23 2.73 2.08 -8.31
CA ALA A 23 3.44 2.13 -9.58
C ALA A 23 4.18 0.83 -9.88
N CYS A 24 4.88 0.26 -8.88
CA CYS A 24 5.70 -0.94 -9.12
C CYS A 24 5.26 -2.14 -8.30
N GLY A 25 4.37 -1.97 -7.33
CA GLY A 25 3.89 -3.06 -6.49
C GLY A 25 4.81 -3.42 -5.34
N ALA A 26 5.88 -2.67 -5.11
CA ALA A 26 6.80 -2.96 -4.02
C ALA A 26 6.14 -2.76 -2.66
N GLU A 27 6.42 -3.66 -1.73
CA GLU A 27 5.93 -3.56 -0.37
C GLU A 27 6.81 -2.58 0.42
N ALA A 28 6.17 -1.72 1.21
CA ALA A 28 6.87 -0.79 2.08
C ALA A 28 6.50 -1.06 3.52
N TYR A 29 7.47 -0.98 4.41
CA TYR A 29 7.25 -1.20 5.84
C TYR A 29 7.27 0.12 6.60
N CYS A 30 6.73 0.12 7.80
CA CYS A 30 6.64 1.30 8.65
C CYS A 30 5.85 2.42 7.98
N VAL A 31 4.84 2.07 7.23
CA VAL A 31 3.97 3.01 6.52
C VAL A 31 2.64 3.04 7.26
N GLU A 32 2.15 4.25 7.53
CA GLU A 32 0.87 4.42 8.21
C GLU A 32 -0.27 3.83 7.37
N PRO A 33 -1.32 3.27 8.01
CA PRO A 33 -2.43 2.66 7.25
C PRO A 33 -3.12 3.61 6.29
N ASP A 34 -3.15 4.90 6.60
CA ASP A 34 -3.77 5.91 5.77
C ASP A 34 -2.75 6.72 4.96
N ALA A 35 -1.54 6.20 4.81
CA ALA A 35 -0.48 6.89 4.08
C ALA A 35 -0.85 7.11 2.62
N ARG A 36 -0.49 8.26 2.12
CA ARG A 36 -0.75 8.64 0.73
C ARG A 36 0.49 9.24 0.11
N ARG A 37 0.83 8.77 -1.09
CA ARG A 37 1.90 9.34 -1.91
C ARG A 37 3.25 9.36 -1.20
N TYR A 38 3.55 8.33 -0.45
CA TYR A 38 4.87 8.19 0.14
C TYR A 38 5.86 7.80 -0.96
N LEU A 39 7.11 8.19 -0.78
CA LEU A 39 8.16 7.89 -1.74
C LEU A 39 8.46 6.40 -1.74
N CYS A 40 8.45 5.81 -2.93
CA CYS A 40 8.86 4.42 -3.12
C CYS A 40 10.37 4.39 -3.35
N GLU A 41 11.08 3.65 -2.52
CA GLU A 41 12.53 3.55 -2.64
C GLU A 41 12.95 2.64 -3.79
N GLU A 42 12.03 1.82 -4.30
CA GLU A 42 12.33 0.90 -5.40
C GLU A 42 12.25 1.57 -6.77
N CYS A 43 11.20 2.34 -7.01
CA CYS A 43 11.00 2.96 -8.31
C CYS A 43 11.13 4.48 -8.30
N GLY A 44 11.22 5.09 -7.13
CA GLY A 44 11.38 6.54 -7.00
C GLY A 44 10.12 7.36 -7.18
N GLU A 45 8.98 6.70 -7.35
CA GLU A 45 7.71 7.40 -7.50
C GLU A 45 7.03 7.59 -6.14
N ARG A 46 6.29 8.67 -6.00
CA ARG A 46 5.54 8.95 -4.77
C ARG A 46 4.16 8.33 -4.86
N LYS A 47 4.12 7.00 -4.87
CA LYS A 47 2.88 6.25 -5.05
C LYS A 47 2.73 5.10 -4.07
N VAL A 48 3.38 5.22 -2.92
CA VAL A 48 3.21 4.26 -1.83
C VAL A 48 2.02 4.69 -0.98
N TYR A 49 1.09 3.77 -0.79
CA TYR A 49 -0.12 4.01 -0.01
C TYR A 49 -0.23 2.96 1.09
N GLY A 50 -0.77 3.36 2.22
CA GLY A 50 -1.01 2.43 3.31
C GLY A 50 -2.07 1.39 2.97
N ALA A 51 -2.09 0.28 3.72
CA ALA A 51 -2.98 -0.83 3.42
C ALA A 51 -4.46 -0.42 3.44
N GLN A 52 -4.88 0.38 4.42
CA GLN A 52 -6.27 0.82 4.50
C GLN A 52 -6.64 1.75 3.35
N GLU A 53 -5.73 2.64 2.99
CA GLU A 53 -5.96 3.53 1.85
C GLU A 53 -6.07 2.74 0.56
N LEU A 54 -5.22 1.72 0.40
CA LEU A 54 -5.30 0.84 -0.77
C LEU A 54 -6.61 0.09 -0.84
N LEU A 55 -7.11 -0.36 0.30
CA LEU A 55 -8.40 -1.06 0.34
C LEU A 55 -9.51 -0.15 -0.17
N PHE A 56 -9.53 1.11 0.26
CA PHE A 56 -10.50 2.08 -0.25
C PHE A 56 -10.36 2.28 -1.75
N MET A 57 -9.12 2.38 -2.24
CA MET A 57 -8.89 2.57 -3.67
C MET A 57 -9.34 1.37 -4.49
N MET A 58 -9.17 0.16 -3.95
CA MET A 58 -9.53 -1.07 -4.67
C MET A 58 -11.01 -1.39 -4.61
N GLU A 59 -11.70 -0.99 -3.54
CA GLU A 59 -13.12 -1.27 -3.36
C GLU A 59 -14.02 -0.06 -3.67
N GLY A 60 -13.49 1.13 -3.58
CA GLY A 60 -14.25 2.36 -3.69
C GLY A 60 -14.58 2.80 -5.09
N ILE A 61 -14.39 1.97 -6.06
CA ILE A 61 -14.59 2.31 -7.46
C ILE A 61 -15.99 1.98 -7.94
#